data_2df33e1e0afa2784886e3819f7c65b7e
#
_entry.id   2df33e1e0afa2784886e3819f7c65b7e
#
_cell.length_a   1.000
_cell.length_b   1.000
_cell.length_c   1.000
_cell.angle_alpha   90.00
_cell.angle_beta   90.00
_cell.angle_gamma   90.00
#
_symmetry.space_group_name_H-M   'P 1'
#
loop_
_entity.id
_entity.type
_entity.pdbx_description
1 polymer ?
#
loop_
_entity_poly.entity_id
_entity_poly.type
_entity_poly.pdbx_seq_one_letter_code
_entity_poly.pdbx_strand_id
1 'polypeptide(L)'
;ICACLVGSEMCIRDRDMVQKMKDDGFAYISDGALVVDVKEDTDTKEIPPCMILKSDGASLYNTTDLATMVWRMKDYNPDEIIYVVDKRQELYFTQVFRCARKTGIVKPETELKFLGFGTMNGKDGRPFKTRDGGVMRLEHLISGINEEMLAKIQENQKTKENLGISTEEAENTAKMVALAAIKYGDLSNQASKDYIFDIDRFTSFEGNTGPYILYTIVRIKSILNKYHGLGKDESGAVIGAAHSKSEKDLMLELSKFNAVMESAFEETAPHKICSYIYDLANAFNSFYHGTKIMSEENETVQKSYIRLLELTKSVLETCIDVLGFSAPERM
;
A
#
# COMPACT_ATOMS: atom_id res chain seq x y z
N ILE A 1 2.75 -16.07 5.00
CA ILE A 1 3.98 -16.53 5.69
C ILE A 1 3.66 -17.15 7.06
N CYS A 2 2.62 -16.69 7.76
CA CYS A 2 2.25 -17.26 9.07
C CYS A 2 1.71 -18.71 9.04
N ALA A 3 1.15 -19.15 7.93
CA ALA A 3 0.60 -20.53 7.84
C ALA A 3 1.65 -21.65 7.80
N CYS A 4 2.91 -21.33 7.51
CA CYS A 4 4.00 -22.32 7.42
C CYS A 4 4.81 -22.52 8.71
N LEU A 5 4.55 -21.73 9.77
CA LEU A 5 5.29 -21.82 11.04
C LEU A 5 4.56 -22.63 12.13
N VAL A 6 3.49 -23.32 11.80
CA VAL A 6 2.81 -24.28 12.68
C VAL A 6 3.56 -25.62 12.61
N GLY A 7 4.81 -25.61 13.05
CA GLY A 7 5.64 -26.80 13.16
C GLY A 7 6.17 -26.98 14.58
N SER A 8 6.76 -28.14 14.87
CA SER A 8 7.26 -28.56 16.18
C SER A 8 8.16 -27.55 16.93
N GLU A 9 8.86 -26.68 16.21
CA GLU A 9 9.72 -25.64 16.81
C GLU A 9 8.94 -24.51 17.48
N MET A 10 7.77 -24.10 16.96
CA MET A 10 6.89 -23.14 17.62
C MET A 10 6.37 -23.68 18.95
N CYS A 11 5.95 -24.94 18.98
CA CYS A 11 5.48 -25.58 20.23
C CYS A 11 6.52 -25.65 21.34
N ILE A 12 7.82 -25.72 21.00
CA ILE A 12 8.90 -25.73 22.00
C ILE A 12 9.11 -24.30 22.55
N ARG A 13 9.16 -23.28 21.68
CA ARG A 13 9.32 -21.88 22.08
C ARG A 13 8.14 -21.36 22.88
N ASP A 14 6.92 -21.78 22.54
CA ASP A 14 5.71 -21.49 23.30
C ASP A 14 5.82 -21.96 24.75
N ARG A 15 6.37 -23.16 24.99
CA ARG A 15 6.54 -23.72 26.31
C ARG A 15 7.51 -22.93 27.19
N ASP A 16 8.66 -22.57 26.66
CA ASP A 16 9.66 -21.80 27.41
C ASP A 16 9.13 -20.40 27.77
N MET A 17 8.47 -19.73 26.83
CA MET A 17 7.82 -18.44 27.06
C MET A 17 6.75 -18.55 28.15
N VAL A 18 5.85 -19.53 28.01
CA VAL A 18 4.77 -19.78 29.00
C VAL A 18 5.32 -20.12 30.37
N GLN A 19 6.38 -20.94 30.43
CA GLN A 19 7.01 -21.29 31.70
C GLN A 19 7.62 -20.07 32.35
N LYS A 20 8.33 -19.22 31.56
CA LYS A 20 8.87 -17.98 32.07
C LYS A 20 7.80 -17.03 32.63
N MET A 21 6.64 -16.89 31.95
CA MET A 21 5.53 -16.08 32.45
C MET A 21 4.99 -16.57 33.80
N LYS A 22 5.00 -17.91 34.03
CA LYS A 22 4.60 -18.52 35.33
C LYS A 22 5.66 -18.25 36.41
N ASP A 23 6.93 -18.47 36.08
CA ASP A 23 8.04 -18.33 37.03
C ASP A 23 8.21 -16.86 37.46
N ASP A 24 8.00 -15.93 36.56
CA ASP A 24 8.03 -14.49 36.81
C ASP A 24 6.76 -13.98 37.52
N GLY A 25 5.73 -14.84 37.74
CA GLY A 25 4.49 -14.50 38.45
C GLY A 25 3.50 -13.66 37.65
N PHE A 26 3.65 -13.52 36.35
CA PHE A 26 2.71 -12.78 35.49
C PHE A 26 1.46 -13.60 35.15
N ALA A 27 1.63 -14.92 34.95
CA ALA A 27 0.55 -15.82 34.54
C ALA A 27 -0.05 -16.56 35.74
N TYR A 28 -1.39 -16.61 35.81
CA TYR A 28 -2.15 -17.32 36.84
C TYR A 28 -3.34 -18.06 36.25
N ILE A 29 -3.93 -19.00 37.05
CA ILE A 29 -5.10 -19.76 36.62
C ILE A 29 -6.38 -19.00 36.93
N SER A 30 -7.21 -18.79 35.91
CA SER A 30 -8.56 -18.25 36.00
C SER A 30 -9.52 -19.16 35.22
N ASP A 31 -10.56 -19.63 35.83
CA ASP A 31 -11.55 -20.56 35.26
C ASP A 31 -10.92 -21.77 34.52
N GLY A 32 -9.82 -22.28 35.09
CA GLY A 32 -9.05 -23.41 34.54
C GLY A 32 -8.08 -23.03 33.41
N ALA A 33 -8.16 -21.85 32.83
CA ALA A 33 -7.25 -21.38 31.82
C ALA A 33 -6.06 -20.60 32.43
N LEU A 34 -4.91 -20.61 31.76
CA LEU A 34 -3.77 -19.81 32.14
C LEU A 34 -3.90 -18.42 31.47
N VAL A 35 -3.88 -17.37 32.26
CA VAL A 35 -4.10 -16.00 31.79
C VAL A 35 -3.07 -15.03 32.36
N VAL A 36 -2.88 -13.90 31.68
CA VAL A 36 -2.14 -12.72 32.17
C VAL A 36 -3.12 -11.54 32.25
N ASP A 37 -3.23 -10.91 33.40
CA ASP A 37 -4.02 -9.70 33.57
C ASP A 37 -3.35 -8.53 32.82
N VAL A 38 -4.13 -7.86 31.95
CA VAL A 38 -3.69 -6.79 31.07
C VAL A 38 -4.49 -5.49 31.26
N LYS A 39 -5.30 -5.45 32.33
CA LYS A 39 -6.06 -4.25 32.69
C LYS A 39 -5.13 -3.12 33.10
N GLU A 40 -5.48 -1.90 32.66
CA GLU A 40 -4.80 -0.65 33.01
C GLU A 40 -5.79 0.29 33.72
N ASP A 41 -5.29 1.15 34.61
CA ASP A 41 -6.12 2.10 35.37
C ASP A 41 -6.81 3.13 34.48
N THR A 42 -6.31 3.33 33.27
CA THR A 42 -6.84 4.24 32.24
C THR A 42 -8.00 3.65 31.44
N ASP A 43 -8.30 2.35 31.62
CA ASP A 43 -9.34 1.69 30.85
C ASP A 43 -10.73 2.24 31.16
N THR A 44 -11.42 2.69 30.12
CA THR A 44 -12.83 3.14 30.19
C THR A 44 -13.82 1.99 30.01
N LYS A 45 -13.34 0.83 29.56
CA LYS A 45 -14.10 -0.41 29.37
C LYS A 45 -13.36 -1.55 30.01
N GLU A 46 -14.09 -2.59 30.38
CA GLU A 46 -13.50 -3.82 30.89
C GLU A 46 -12.66 -4.50 29.78
N ILE A 47 -11.37 -4.69 30.05
CA ILE A 47 -10.45 -5.46 29.21
C ILE A 47 -10.24 -6.82 29.84
N PRO A 48 -10.71 -7.92 29.23
CA PRO A 48 -10.49 -9.26 29.76
C PRO A 48 -9.01 -9.62 29.80
N PRO A 49 -8.57 -10.52 30.71
CA PRO A 49 -7.19 -11.01 30.73
C PRO A 49 -6.78 -11.64 29.39
N CYS A 50 -5.49 -11.53 29.04
CA CYS A 50 -4.93 -12.21 27.88
C CYS A 50 -4.81 -13.71 28.18
N MET A 51 -5.53 -14.55 27.45
CA MET A 51 -5.48 -16.00 27.61
C MET A 51 -4.19 -16.55 26.97
N ILE A 52 -3.39 -17.27 27.76
CA ILE A 52 -2.11 -17.84 27.32
C ILE A 52 -2.24 -19.32 26.98
N LEU A 53 -2.98 -20.10 27.79
CA LEU A 53 -3.32 -21.48 27.50
C LEU A 53 -4.79 -21.74 27.86
N LYS A 54 -5.44 -22.63 27.11
CA LYS A 54 -6.77 -23.12 27.42
C LYS A 54 -6.74 -24.00 28.69
N SER A 55 -7.91 -24.34 29.21
CA SER A 55 -8.06 -25.21 30.38
C SER A 55 -7.51 -26.62 30.17
N ASP A 56 -7.45 -27.10 28.95
CA ASP A 56 -6.82 -28.38 28.55
C ASP A 56 -5.30 -28.28 28.31
N GLY A 57 -4.71 -27.10 28.53
CA GLY A 57 -3.29 -26.83 28.31
C GLY A 57 -2.92 -26.54 26.85
N ALA A 58 -3.88 -26.49 25.94
CA ALA A 58 -3.60 -26.21 24.52
C ALA A 58 -3.27 -24.73 24.29
N SER A 59 -2.33 -24.45 23.36
CA SER A 59 -2.01 -23.13 22.86
C SER A 59 -3.16 -22.57 22.02
N LEU A 60 -3.22 -21.25 21.92
CA LEU A 60 -4.16 -20.51 21.09
C LEU A 60 -3.43 -19.39 20.32
N TYR A 61 -4.18 -18.59 19.55
CA TYR A 61 -3.61 -17.53 18.74
C TYR A 61 -2.78 -16.54 19.57
N ASN A 62 -3.23 -16.17 20.77
CA ASN A 62 -2.45 -15.30 21.67
C ASN A 62 -1.07 -15.88 22.00
N THR A 63 -1.01 -17.20 22.30
CA THR A 63 0.27 -17.88 22.57
C THR A 63 1.20 -17.81 21.37
N THR A 64 0.67 -18.08 20.19
CA THR A 64 1.43 -18.08 18.93
C THR A 64 1.92 -16.67 18.57
N ASP A 65 1.09 -15.63 18.72
CA ASP A 65 1.47 -14.25 18.43
C ASP A 65 2.54 -13.74 19.40
N LEU A 66 2.41 -14.06 20.70
CA LEU A 66 3.43 -13.73 21.70
C LEU A 66 4.76 -14.46 21.43
N ALA A 67 4.73 -15.74 21.09
CA ALA A 67 5.93 -16.49 20.71
C ALA A 67 6.58 -15.94 19.42
N THR A 68 5.77 -15.49 18.49
CA THR A 68 6.27 -14.80 17.28
C THR A 68 6.96 -13.48 17.64
N MET A 69 6.43 -12.73 18.60
CA MET A 69 7.11 -11.52 19.10
C MET A 69 8.46 -11.85 19.76
N VAL A 70 8.52 -12.90 20.61
CA VAL A 70 9.79 -13.39 21.19
C VAL A 70 10.83 -13.66 20.11
N TRP A 71 10.41 -14.36 19.03
CA TRP A 71 11.28 -14.67 17.91
C TRP A 71 11.74 -13.40 17.17
N ARG A 72 10.81 -12.48 16.85
CA ARG A 72 11.14 -11.22 16.18
C ARG A 72 12.10 -10.36 16.97
N MET A 73 11.88 -10.24 18.28
CA MET A 73 12.79 -9.50 19.17
C MET A 73 14.20 -10.11 19.23
N LYS A 74 14.29 -11.45 19.20
CA LYS A 74 15.57 -12.14 19.23
C LYS A 74 16.35 -12.00 17.92
N ASP A 75 15.68 -12.21 16.79
CA ASP A 75 16.33 -12.36 15.49
C ASP A 75 16.51 -11.02 14.76
N TYR A 76 15.59 -10.06 14.94
CA TYR A 76 15.59 -8.77 14.24
C TYR A 76 15.80 -7.57 15.16
N ASN A 77 15.46 -7.67 16.45
CA ASN A 77 15.47 -6.55 17.39
C ASN A 77 14.84 -5.27 16.79
N PRO A 78 13.59 -5.31 16.33
CA PRO A 78 12.97 -4.24 15.57
C PRO A 78 12.67 -3.01 16.43
N ASP A 79 12.70 -1.82 15.82
CA ASP A 79 12.24 -0.58 16.44
C ASP A 79 10.69 -0.50 16.45
N GLU A 80 10.05 -1.09 15.43
CA GLU A 80 8.59 -1.12 15.30
C GLU A 80 8.11 -2.48 14.78
N ILE A 81 6.97 -2.96 15.31
CA ILE A 81 6.24 -4.14 14.81
C ILE A 81 4.82 -3.73 14.45
N ILE A 82 4.48 -3.79 13.15
CA ILE A 82 3.16 -3.41 12.64
C ILE A 82 2.34 -4.66 12.37
N TYR A 83 1.11 -4.72 12.93
CA TYR A 83 0.12 -5.75 12.66
C TYR A 83 -0.99 -5.22 11.77
N VAL A 84 -0.96 -5.63 10.50
CA VAL A 84 -1.97 -5.26 9.49
C VAL A 84 -3.04 -6.33 9.46
N VAL A 85 -4.17 -6.09 10.11
CA VAL A 85 -5.22 -7.08 10.36
C VAL A 85 -6.61 -6.44 10.28
N ASP A 86 -7.66 -7.28 10.29
CA ASP A 86 -9.05 -6.79 10.33
C ASP A 86 -9.30 -5.95 11.59
N LYS A 87 -9.91 -4.76 11.43
CA LYS A 87 -10.21 -3.82 12.54
C LYS A 87 -11.01 -4.44 13.69
N ARG A 88 -11.77 -5.50 13.43
CA ARG A 88 -12.53 -6.23 14.47
C ARG A 88 -11.64 -6.96 15.48
N GLN A 89 -10.34 -7.10 15.20
CA GLN A 89 -9.37 -7.72 16.10
C GLN A 89 -8.69 -6.73 17.05
N GLU A 90 -9.14 -5.47 17.13
CA GLU A 90 -8.53 -4.43 17.95
C GLU A 90 -8.41 -4.83 19.43
N LEU A 91 -9.49 -5.36 20.05
CA LEU A 91 -9.46 -5.82 21.43
C LEU A 91 -8.44 -6.95 21.63
N TYR A 92 -8.40 -7.90 20.72
CA TYR A 92 -7.45 -9.01 20.74
C TYR A 92 -6.01 -8.51 20.73
N PHE A 93 -5.65 -7.61 19.82
CA PHE A 93 -4.28 -7.07 19.75
C PHE A 93 -3.97 -6.12 20.92
N THR A 94 -4.96 -5.43 21.47
CA THR A 94 -4.80 -4.70 22.74
C THR A 94 -4.33 -5.62 23.86
N GLN A 95 -4.98 -6.77 24.01
CA GLN A 95 -4.59 -7.77 25.02
C GLN A 95 -3.18 -8.34 24.76
N VAL A 96 -2.88 -8.73 23.53
CA VAL A 96 -1.57 -9.29 23.15
C VAL A 96 -0.44 -8.28 23.36
N PHE A 97 -0.62 -7.03 22.92
CA PHE A 97 0.39 -5.97 23.06
C PHE A 97 0.66 -5.63 24.53
N ARG A 98 -0.38 -5.47 25.34
CA ARG A 98 -0.24 -5.22 26.77
C ARG A 98 0.42 -6.40 27.48
N CYS A 99 0.06 -7.63 27.13
CA CYS A 99 0.71 -8.82 27.64
C CYS A 99 2.22 -8.83 27.29
N ALA A 100 2.56 -8.59 26.03
CA ALA A 100 3.95 -8.54 25.57
C ALA A 100 4.78 -7.48 26.31
N ARG A 101 4.20 -6.29 26.55
CA ARG A 101 4.83 -5.22 27.34
C ARG A 101 5.03 -5.63 28.79
N LYS A 102 3.96 -6.09 29.45
CA LYS A 102 3.94 -6.44 30.86
C LYS A 102 4.92 -7.56 31.18
N THR A 103 5.04 -8.56 30.30
CA THR A 103 5.92 -9.72 30.48
C THR A 103 7.34 -9.50 29.98
N GLY A 104 7.67 -8.32 29.47
CA GLY A 104 9.01 -7.98 28.99
C GLY A 104 9.41 -8.73 27.70
N ILE A 105 8.46 -9.28 26.94
CA ILE A 105 8.72 -9.90 25.65
C ILE A 105 9.19 -8.84 24.66
N VAL A 106 8.59 -7.65 24.71
CA VAL A 106 8.93 -6.51 23.86
C VAL A 106 9.56 -5.42 24.70
N LYS A 107 10.66 -4.84 24.23
CA LYS A 107 11.36 -3.75 24.90
C LYS A 107 10.48 -2.49 24.97
N PRO A 108 10.64 -1.64 25.99
CA PRO A 108 9.89 -0.40 26.11
C PRO A 108 9.97 0.52 24.88
N GLU A 109 11.15 0.58 24.25
CA GLU A 109 11.44 1.42 23.08
C GLU A 109 10.87 0.87 21.75
N THR A 110 10.59 -0.42 21.65
CA THR A 110 9.99 -1.01 20.43
C THR A 110 8.52 -0.63 20.31
N GLU A 111 8.10 0.01 19.23
CA GLU A 111 6.70 0.34 18.99
C GLU A 111 5.90 -0.90 18.57
N LEU A 112 4.71 -1.08 19.16
CA LEU A 112 3.73 -2.08 18.72
C LEU A 112 2.54 -1.35 18.11
N LYS A 113 2.33 -1.49 16.80
CA LYS A 113 1.32 -0.76 16.06
C LYS A 113 0.24 -1.69 15.49
N PHE A 114 -1.00 -1.38 15.83
CA PHE A 114 -2.17 -2.03 15.24
C PHE A 114 -2.70 -1.20 14.08
N LEU A 115 -2.67 -1.78 12.87
CA LEU A 115 -3.26 -1.18 11.67
C LEU A 115 -4.48 -2.02 11.26
N GLY A 116 -5.64 -1.66 11.79
CA GLY A 116 -6.90 -2.31 11.49
C GLY A 116 -7.46 -1.89 10.15
N PHE A 117 -7.68 -2.85 9.22
CA PHE A 117 -8.33 -2.55 7.95
C PHE A 117 -9.81 -2.88 7.95
N GLY A 118 -10.56 -2.14 7.13
CA GLY A 118 -11.97 -2.36 6.88
C GLY A 118 -12.25 -3.51 5.92
N THR A 119 -13.52 -3.72 5.61
CA THR A 119 -13.95 -4.78 4.68
C THR A 119 -14.06 -4.27 3.24
N MET A 120 -13.57 -5.09 2.33
CA MET A 120 -13.87 -4.96 0.91
C MET A 120 -15.28 -5.55 0.67
N ASN A 121 -16.20 -4.74 0.18
CA ASN A 121 -17.57 -5.12 -0.07
C ASN A 121 -17.84 -5.28 -1.56
N GLY A 122 -18.80 -6.13 -1.92
CA GLY A 122 -19.33 -6.21 -3.28
C GLY A 122 -20.20 -5.01 -3.66
N LYS A 123 -20.64 -4.97 -4.93
CA LYS A 123 -21.59 -3.93 -5.42
C LYS A 123 -22.91 -3.88 -4.64
N ASP A 124 -23.29 -4.97 -3.97
CA ASP A 124 -24.44 -5.07 -3.08
C ASP A 124 -24.19 -4.49 -1.66
N GLY A 125 -22.99 -3.97 -1.40
CA GLY A 125 -22.60 -3.40 -0.12
C GLY A 125 -22.35 -4.44 0.99
N ARG A 126 -22.31 -5.73 0.67
CA ARG A 126 -22.07 -6.80 1.64
C ARG A 126 -20.64 -7.31 1.58
N PRO A 127 -20.03 -7.65 2.73
CA PRO A 127 -18.71 -8.26 2.75
C PRO A 127 -18.70 -9.57 1.96
N PHE A 128 -17.64 -9.83 1.22
CA PHE A 128 -17.43 -11.14 0.60
C PHE A 128 -17.33 -12.21 1.68
N LYS A 129 -18.30 -13.13 1.73
CA LYS A 129 -18.38 -14.15 2.77
C LYS A 129 -17.64 -15.42 2.37
N THR A 130 -16.78 -15.91 3.24
CA THR A 130 -15.93 -17.10 3.01
C THR A 130 -16.66 -18.44 3.05
N ARG A 131 -17.93 -18.51 3.48
CA ARG A 131 -18.64 -19.79 3.76
C ARG A 131 -19.76 -20.15 2.79
N ASP A 132 -20.19 -19.26 1.89
CA ASP A 132 -21.37 -19.47 1.06
C ASP A 132 -21.06 -19.82 -0.41
N GLY A 133 -19.85 -20.26 -0.74
CA GLY A 133 -19.49 -20.66 -2.12
C GLY A 133 -19.39 -19.51 -3.15
N GLY A 134 -19.70 -18.28 -2.73
CA GLY A 134 -19.67 -17.07 -3.55
C GLY A 134 -18.46 -16.16 -3.32
N VAL A 135 -17.44 -16.63 -2.62
CA VAL A 135 -16.24 -15.83 -2.35
C VAL A 135 -15.37 -15.79 -3.58
N MET A 136 -15.14 -14.59 -4.09
CA MET A 136 -14.13 -14.36 -5.10
C MET A 136 -12.75 -14.61 -4.47
N ARG A 137 -12.06 -15.64 -4.94
CA ARG A 137 -10.65 -15.84 -4.55
C ARG A 137 -9.81 -14.74 -5.15
N LEU A 138 -8.78 -14.30 -4.44
CA LEU A 138 -7.85 -13.26 -4.92
C LEU A 138 -7.26 -13.60 -6.30
N GLU A 139 -6.94 -14.86 -6.54
CA GLU A 139 -6.45 -15.35 -7.83
C GLU A 139 -7.45 -15.09 -8.97
N HIS A 140 -8.74 -15.35 -8.75
CA HIS A 140 -9.79 -15.09 -9.75
C HIS A 140 -9.99 -13.59 -9.99
N LEU A 141 -9.87 -12.78 -8.93
CA LEU A 141 -9.92 -11.33 -9.05
C LEU A 141 -8.77 -10.81 -9.92
N ILE A 142 -7.55 -11.24 -9.62
CA ILE A 142 -6.35 -10.85 -10.39
C ILE A 142 -6.47 -11.31 -11.84
N SER A 143 -6.88 -12.57 -12.09
CA SER A 143 -7.05 -13.10 -13.45
C SER A 143 -8.10 -12.32 -14.23
N GLY A 144 -9.27 -12.06 -13.64
CA GLY A 144 -10.35 -11.33 -14.31
C GLY A 144 -9.95 -9.90 -14.68
N ILE A 145 -9.23 -9.20 -13.79
CA ILE A 145 -8.74 -7.85 -14.09
C ILE A 145 -7.64 -7.89 -15.16
N ASN A 146 -6.75 -8.88 -15.13
CA ASN A 146 -5.74 -9.06 -16.18
C ASN A 146 -6.37 -9.28 -17.57
N GLU A 147 -7.38 -10.15 -17.65
CA GLU A 147 -8.11 -10.43 -18.91
C GLU A 147 -8.80 -9.16 -19.42
N GLU A 148 -9.46 -8.40 -18.56
CA GLU A 148 -10.11 -7.15 -18.94
C GLU A 148 -9.11 -6.10 -19.42
N MET A 149 -7.98 -5.95 -18.74
CA MET A 149 -6.92 -5.01 -19.13
C MET A 149 -6.30 -5.42 -20.48
N LEU A 150 -6.04 -6.71 -20.69
CA LEU A 150 -5.52 -7.21 -21.95
C LEU A 150 -6.49 -6.93 -23.10
N ALA A 151 -7.79 -7.15 -22.89
CA ALA A 151 -8.81 -6.85 -23.88
C ALA A 151 -8.86 -5.37 -24.24
N LYS A 152 -8.81 -4.46 -23.25
CA LYS A 152 -8.77 -3.00 -23.47
C LYS A 152 -7.52 -2.55 -24.22
N ILE A 153 -6.34 -3.11 -23.88
CA ILE A 153 -5.08 -2.80 -24.59
C ILE A 153 -5.15 -3.25 -26.04
N GLN A 154 -5.64 -4.47 -26.29
CA GLN A 154 -5.79 -5.01 -27.64
C GLN A 154 -6.82 -4.24 -28.49
N GLU A 155 -7.90 -3.75 -27.88
CA GLU A 155 -8.88 -2.90 -28.56
C GLU A 155 -8.26 -1.56 -28.97
N ASN A 156 -7.52 -0.92 -28.06
CA ASN A 156 -6.77 0.32 -28.34
C ASN A 156 -5.72 0.12 -29.46
N GLN A 157 -5.08 -1.04 -29.54
CA GLN A 157 -4.14 -1.36 -30.60
C GLN A 157 -4.79 -1.46 -31.99
N LYS A 158 -6.03 -2.00 -32.07
CA LYS A 158 -6.79 -2.10 -33.33
C LYS A 158 -7.24 -0.73 -33.84
N THR A 159 -7.49 0.22 -32.96
CA THR A 159 -7.98 1.55 -33.31
C THR A 159 -6.86 2.56 -33.64
N LYS A 160 -5.63 2.30 -33.18
CA LYS A 160 -4.45 3.11 -33.47
C LYS A 160 -3.48 2.27 -34.30
N GLU A 161 -3.58 2.35 -35.63
CA GLU A 161 -2.57 1.83 -36.55
C GLU A 161 -1.17 2.33 -36.11
N ASN A 162 -0.29 1.43 -35.59
CA ASN A 162 1.13 1.68 -35.25
C ASN A 162 1.55 1.87 -33.78
N LEU A 163 0.99 1.19 -32.82
CA LEU A 163 1.70 1.12 -31.54
C LEU A 163 2.90 0.15 -31.55
N GLY A 164 2.97 -0.79 -32.53
CA GLY A 164 4.10 -1.71 -32.70
C GLY A 164 4.46 -2.53 -31.44
N ILE A 165 3.47 -2.74 -30.55
CA ILE A 165 3.64 -3.48 -29.30
C ILE A 165 3.49 -4.97 -29.60
N SER A 166 4.46 -5.81 -29.23
CA SER A 166 4.36 -7.25 -29.35
C SER A 166 3.27 -7.84 -28.45
N THR A 167 2.80 -9.06 -28.76
CA THR A 167 1.83 -9.74 -27.87
C THR A 167 2.37 -9.91 -26.45
N GLU A 168 3.63 -10.28 -26.30
CA GLU A 168 4.28 -10.42 -25.00
C GLU A 168 4.34 -9.09 -24.24
N GLU A 169 4.67 -8.00 -24.91
CA GLU A 169 4.68 -6.65 -24.33
C GLU A 169 3.27 -6.23 -23.91
N ALA A 170 2.24 -6.54 -24.70
CA ALA A 170 0.85 -6.27 -24.36
C ALA A 170 0.40 -7.04 -23.11
N GLU A 171 0.75 -8.33 -23.01
CA GLU A 171 0.47 -9.16 -21.84
C GLU A 171 1.18 -8.64 -20.57
N ASN A 172 2.44 -8.25 -20.67
CA ASN A 172 3.19 -7.69 -19.55
C ASN A 172 2.62 -6.33 -19.12
N THR A 173 2.29 -5.47 -20.08
CA THR A 173 1.62 -4.19 -19.80
C THR A 173 0.26 -4.42 -19.10
N ALA A 174 -0.54 -5.38 -19.58
CA ALA A 174 -1.83 -5.71 -18.96
C ALA A 174 -1.66 -6.13 -17.49
N LYS A 175 -0.68 -6.96 -17.17
CA LYS A 175 -0.37 -7.38 -15.80
C LYS A 175 0.04 -6.20 -14.92
N MET A 176 0.87 -5.28 -15.41
CA MET A 176 1.29 -4.10 -14.67
C MET A 176 0.10 -3.17 -14.39
N VAL A 177 -0.75 -2.93 -15.39
CA VAL A 177 -1.93 -2.08 -15.26
C VAL A 177 -2.97 -2.71 -14.34
N ALA A 178 -3.17 -4.02 -14.41
CA ALA A 178 -4.06 -4.75 -13.52
C ALA A 178 -3.58 -4.70 -12.06
N LEU A 179 -2.28 -4.88 -11.82
CA LEU A 179 -1.69 -4.76 -10.49
C LEU A 179 -1.88 -3.34 -9.93
N ALA A 180 -1.66 -2.31 -10.76
CA ALA A 180 -1.89 -0.92 -10.37
C ALA A 180 -3.36 -0.65 -10.06
N ALA A 181 -4.30 -1.19 -10.85
CA ALA A 181 -5.73 -1.04 -10.60
C ALA A 181 -6.14 -1.62 -9.23
N ILE A 182 -5.64 -2.80 -8.88
CA ILE A 182 -5.93 -3.46 -7.60
C ILE A 182 -5.28 -2.70 -6.44
N LYS A 183 -3.95 -2.51 -6.49
CA LYS A 183 -3.21 -1.88 -5.37
C LYS A 183 -3.63 -0.46 -5.12
N TYR A 184 -3.72 0.35 -6.18
CA TYR A 184 -4.18 1.73 -6.04
C TYR A 184 -5.63 1.81 -5.59
N GLY A 185 -6.50 0.96 -6.14
CA GLY A 185 -7.91 0.89 -5.76
C GLY A 185 -8.09 0.59 -4.26
N ASP A 186 -7.32 -0.33 -3.70
CA ASP A 186 -7.31 -0.65 -2.27
C ASP A 186 -6.65 0.47 -1.44
N LEU A 187 -5.40 0.81 -1.75
CA LEU A 187 -4.57 1.74 -0.97
C LEU A 187 -5.06 3.20 -1.03
N SER A 188 -5.88 3.58 -2.00
CA SER A 188 -6.50 4.92 -2.07
C SER A 188 -7.59 5.14 -1.02
N ASN A 189 -8.06 4.07 -0.37
CA ASN A 189 -9.01 4.16 0.73
C ASN A 189 -8.26 4.28 2.07
N GLN A 190 -8.85 5.00 3.01
CA GLN A 190 -8.36 4.98 4.38
C GLN A 190 -8.47 3.56 4.94
N ALA A 191 -7.37 3.01 5.46
CA ALA A 191 -7.29 1.60 5.84
C ALA A 191 -8.47 1.13 6.71
N SER A 192 -8.88 1.89 7.73
CA SER A 192 -9.95 1.52 8.67
C SER A 192 -11.37 1.61 8.09
N LYS A 193 -11.55 2.14 6.89
CA LYS A 193 -12.88 2.28 6.27
C LYS A 193 -13.22 1.09 5.38
N ASP A 194 -14.49 0.69 5.42
CA ASP A 194 -15.04 -0.25 4.46
C ASP A 194 -15.22 0.44 3.10
N TYR A 195 -14.99 -0.27 1.99
CA TYR A 195 -15.19 0.27 0.66
C TYR A 195 -15.85 -0.73 -0.29
N ILE A 196 -16.44 -0.23 -1.38
CA ILE A 196 -17.05 -1.06 -2.42
C ILE A 196 -15.99 -1.31 -3.50
N PHE A 197 -15.73 -2.60 -3.75
CA PHE A 197 -14.89 -3.03 -4.85
C PHE A 197 -15.72 -3.06 -6.14
N ASP A 198 -15.34 -2.23 -7.10
CA ASP A 198 -15.96 -2.14 -8.42
C ASP A 198 -14.88 -2.25 -9.50
N ILE A 199 -14.86 -3.39 -10.21
CA ILE A 199 -13.86 -3.66 -11.25
C ILE A 199 -13.90 -2.58 -12.33
N ASP A 200 -15.08 -2.21 -12.84
CA ASP A 200 -15.24 -1.23 -13.91
C ASP A 200 -14.62 0.13 -13.51
N ARG A 201 -14.83 0.53 -12.26
CA ARG A 201 -14.26 1.76 -11.70
C ARG A 201 -12.73 1.66 -11.56
N PHE A 202 -12.21 0.55 -11.03
CA PHE A 202 -10.77 0.41 -10.74
C PHE A 202 -9.94 0.24 -12.00
N THR A 203 -10.53 -0.31 -13.06
CA THR A 203 -9.90 -0.50 -14.37
C THR A 203 -10.11 0.66 -15.33
N SER A 204 -10.75 1.75 -14.88
CA SER A 204 -10.94 2.96 -15.69
C SER A 204 -9.64 3.72 -15.87
N PHE A 205 -9.41 4.23 -17.08
CA PHE A 205 -8.33 5.17 -17.40
C PHE A 205 -8.69 6.63 -17.09
N GLU A 206 -9.83 6.86 -16.46
CA GLU A 206 -10.31 8.17 -16.06
C GLU A 206 -10.61 8.20 -14.56
N GLY A 207 -10.46 9.37 -13.94
CA GLY A 207 -10.71 9.58 -12.52
C GLY A 207 -9.54 9.12 -11.64
N ASN A 208 -9.83 8.94 -10.35
CA ASN A 208 -8.83 8.59 -9.34
C ASN A 208 -8.57 7.08 -9.33
N THR A 209 -7.74 6.59 -10.26
CA THR A 209 -7.47 5.16 -10.51
C THR A 209 -6.00 4.89 -10.79
N GLY A 210 -5.54 3.66 -10.52
CA GLY A 210 -4.18 3.23 -10.86
C GLY A 210 -3.86 3.36 -12.36
N PRO A 211 -4.72 2.87 -13.26
CA PRO A 211 -4.52 3.02 -14.71
C PRO A 211 -4.39 4.49 -15.17
N TYR A 212 -5.13 5.43 -14.56
CA TYR A 212 -5.00 6.86 -14.85
C TYR A 212 -3.62 7.41 -14.48
N ILE A 213 -3.09 7.02 -13.31
CA ILE A 213 -1.74 7.41 -12.89
C ILE A 213 -0.69 6.85 -13.85
N LEU A 214 -0.79 5.56 -14.20
CA LEU A 214 0.14 4.94 -15.15
C LEU A 214 0.08 5.61 -16.53
N TYR A 215 -1.12 5.91 -17.02
CA TYR A 215 -1.30 6.62 -18.28
C TYR A 215 -0.64 8.01 -18.26
N THR A 216 -0.72 8.71 -17.15
CA THR A 216 -0.04 10.01 -16.96
C THR A 216 1.48 9.85 -17.05
N ILE A 217 2.06 8.84 -16.36
CA ILE A 217 3.51 8.57 -16.41
C ILE A 217 3.95 8.19 -17.82
N VAL A 218 3.22 7.30 -18.50
CA VAL A 218 3.53 6.89 -19.89
C VAL A 218 3.45 8.08 -20.85
N ARG A 219 2.49 9.00 -20.65
CA ARG A 219 2.43 10.25 -21.43
C ARG A 219 3.69 11.10 -21.25
N ILE A 220 4.17 11.26 -20.01
CA ILE A 220 5.41 11.99 -19.74
C ILE A 220 6.59 11.28 -20.43
N LYS A 221 6.73 9.97 -20.28
CA LYS A 221 7.77 9.17 -20.96
C LYS A 221 7.74 9.38 -22.47
N SER A 222 6.56 9.36 -23.07
CA SER A 222 6.40 9.60 -24.51
C SER A 222 6.89 10.98 -24.97
N ILE A 223 6.63 12.04 -24.18
CA ILE A 223 7.10 13.39 -24.48
C ILE A 223 8.63 13.47 -24.39
N LEU A 224 9.22 12.92 -23.31
CA LEU A 224 10.66 12.88 -23.10
C LEU A 224 11.36 12.09 -24.21
N ASN A 225 10.85 10.90 -24.55
CA ASN A 225 11.39 10.08 -25.63
C ASN A 225 11.34 10.80 -26.99
N LYS A 226 10.25 11.52 -27.27
CA LYS A 226 10.13 12.31 -28.48
C LYS A 226 11.14 13.48 -28.51
N TYR A 227 11.36 14.14 -27.38
CA TYR A 227 12.33 15.23 -27.25
C TYR A 227 13.76 14.74 -27.53
N HIS A 228 14.17 13.65 -26.87
CA HIS A 228 15.50 13.06 -27.07
C HIS A 228 15.66 12.44 -28.46
N GLY A 229 14.59 11.88 -29.03
CA GLY A 229 14.58 11.34 -30.41
C GLY A 229 14.82 12.42 -31.49
N LEU A 230 14.62 13.71 -31.16
CA LEU A 230 15.00 14.83 -32.01
C LEU A 230 16.48 15.24 -31.86
N GLY A 231 17.27 14.51 -31.07
CA GLY A 231 18.66 14.83 -30.79
C GLY A 231 18.85 16.02 -29.86
N LYS A 232 17.77 16.40 -29.14
CA LYS A 232 17.80 17.50 -28.14
C LYS A 232 18.27 16.97 -26.79
N ASP A 233 18.94 17.81 -26.03
CA ASP A 233 19.51 17.52 -24.71
C ASP A 233 19.22 18.69 -23.75
N GLU A 234 18.76 18.37 -22.56
CA GLU A 234 18.50 19.31 -21.46
C GLU A 234 19.62 19.31 -20.41
N SER A 235 20.74 18.65 -20.66
CA SER A 235 21.88 18.59 -19.73
C SER A 235 22.31 19.97 -19.29
N GLY A 236 22.45 20.16 -17.97
CA GLY A 236 22.80 21.45 -17.37
C GLY A 236 21.67 22.47 -17.29
N ALA A 237 20.49 22.17 -17.83
CA ALA A 237 19.33 23.04 -17.70
C ALA A 237 18.76 22.99 -16.26
N VAL A 238 18.19 24.11 -15.83
CA VAL A 238 17.50 24.24 -14.55
C VAL A 238 16.02 24.56 -14.77
N ILE A 239 15.19 24.20 -13.83
CA ILE A 239 13.80 24.63 -13.81
C ILE A 239 13.76 26.11 -13.49
N GLY A 240 13.25 26.91 -14.45
CA GLY A 240 13.16 28.38 -14.33
C GLY A 240 11.92 28.83 -13.55
N ALA A 241 11.69 30.14 -13.57
CA ALA A 241 10.46 30.71 -13.04
C ALA A 241 9.26 30.29 -13.92
N ALA A 242 8.11 30.06 -13.31
CA ALA A 242 6.91 29.65 -14.02
C ALA A 242 6.41 30.77 -14.98
N HIS A 243 6.11 30.40 -16.22
CA HIS A 243 5.57 31.29 -17.24
C HIS A 243 4.03 31.28 -17.33
N SER A 244 3.39 30.29 -16.68
CA SER A 244 1.94 30.16 -16.65
C SER A 244 1.43 29.73 -15.26
N LYS A 245 0.12 29.93 -15.06
CA LYS A 245 -0.52 29.46 -13.81
C LYS A 245 -0.43 27.95 -13.67
N SER A 246 -0.69 27.18 -14.73
CA SER A 246 -0.64 25.71 -14.69
C SER A 246 0.77 25.17 -14.42
N GLU A 247 1.81 25.82 -14.94
CA GLU A 247 3.20 25.52 -14.63
C GLU A 247 3.50 25.76 -13.15
N LYS A 248 3.09 26.92 -12.63
CA LYS A 248 3.25 27.25 -11.20
C LYS A 248 2.51 26.27 -10.30
N ASP A 249 1.28 25.91 -10.66
CA ASP A 249 0.46 24.96 -9.90
C ASP A 249 1.16 23.57 -9.85
N LEU A 250 1.74 23.10 -10.98
CA LEU A 250 2.53 21.88 -11.02
C LEU A 250 3.77 21.94 -10.12
N MET A 251 4.52 23.03 -10.16
CA MET A 251 5.70 23.23 -9.30
C MET A 251 5.31 23.25 -7.81
N LEU A 252 4.20 23.88 -7.46
CA LEU A 252 3.69 23.91 -6.09
C LEU A 252 3.25 22.51 -5.63
N GLU A 253 2.65 21.72 -6.51
CA GLU A 253 2.26 20.33 -6.18
C GLU A 253 3.51 19.48 -5.93
N LEU A 254 4.53 19.57 -6.77
CA LEU A 254 5.80 18.90 -6.58
C LEU A 254 6.48 19.24 -5.23
N SER A 255 6.38 20.50 -4.79
CA SER A 255 6.99 20.95 -3.53
C SER A 255 6.40 20.28 -2.27
N LYS A 256 5.23 19.67 -2.36
CA LYS A 256 4.56 18.98 -1.23
C LYS A 256 5.11 17.58 -0.98
N PHE A 257 5.92 17.01 -1.88
CA PHE A 257 6.35 15.61 -1.85
C PHE A 257 6.87 15.17 -0.48
N ASN A 258 7.86 15.86 0.08
CA ASN A 258 8.46 15.46 1.35
C ASN A 258 7.45 15.46 2.50
N ALA A 259 6.65 16.52 2.62
CA ALA A 259 5.65 16.64 3.68
C ALA A 259 4.58 15.54 3.58
N VAL A 260 4.18 15.16 2.34
CA VAL A 260 3.23 14.06 2.14
C VAL A 260 3.84 12.72 2.53
N MET A 261 5.10 12.46 2.13
CA MET A 261 5.78 11.22 2.46
C MET A 261 5.98 11.05 3.97
N GLU A 262 6.42 12.11 4.67
CA GLU A 262 6.54 12.14 6.12
C GLU A 262 5.20 11.85 6.80
N SER A 263 4.15 12.58 6.41
CA SER A 263 2.82 12.38 6.99
C SER A 263 2.24 10.99 6.69
N ALA A 264 2.48 10.44 5.51
CA ALA A 264 2.03 9.09 5.16
C ALA A 264 2.76 8.01 5.98
N PHE A 265 4.05 8.20 6.23
CA PHE A 265 4.86 7.32 7.06
C PHE A 265 4.42 7.36 8.53
N GLU A 266 4.37 8.55 9.14
CA GLU A 266 3.99 8.73 10.55
C GLU A 266 2.61 8.16 10.86
N GLU A 267 1.65 8.39 9.96
CA GLU A 267 0.26 7.92 10.15
C GLU A 267 0.01 6.51 9.59
N THR A 268 1.01 5.87 8.96
CA THR A 268 0.86 4.59 8.26
C THR A 268 -0.32 4.65 7.26
N ALA A 269 -0.35 5.72 6.45
CA ALA A 269 -1.51 6.14 5.67
C ALA A 269 -1.22 6.22 4.16
N PRO A 270 -1.09 5.10 3.43
CA PRO A 270 -0.78 5.08 2.00
C PRO A 270 -1.79 5.85 1.14
N HIS A 271 -3.04 6.00 1.59
CA HIS A 271 -4.05 6.78 0.89
C HIS A 271 -3.67 8.27 0.71
N LYS A 272 -2.79 8.82 1.56
CA LYS A 272 -2.26 10.18 1.40
C LYS A 272 -1.35 10.28 0.18
N ILE A 273 -0.53 9.26 -0.07
CA ILE A 273 0.31 9.17 -1.27
C ILE A 273 -0.59 9.04 -2.50
N CYS A 274 -1.62 8.20 -2.46
CA CYS A 274 -2.57 8.05 -3.56
C CYS A 274 -3.27 9.39 -3.89
N SER A 275 -3.74 10.13 -2.88
CA SER A 275 -4.35 11.45 -3.09
C SER A 275 -3.36 12.43 -3.71
N TYR A 276 -2.14 12.49 -3.19
CA TYR A 276 -1.09 13.36 -3.69
C TYR A 276 -0.74 13.10 -5.17
N ILE A 277 -0.52 11.83 -5.55
CA ILE A 277 -0.16 11.53 -6.96
C ILE A 277 -1.31 11.76 -7.91
N TYR A 278 -2.57 11.67 -7.46
CA TYR A 278 -3.72 12.05 -8.25
C TYR A 278 -3.76 13.56 -8.50
N ASP A 279 -3.52 14.37 -7.47
CA ASP A 279 -3.47 15.84 -7.59
C ASP A 279 -2.28 16.26 -8.46
N LEU A 280 -1.11 15.62 -8.30
CA LEU A 280 0.06 15.86 -9.14
C LEU A 280 -0.19 15.48 -10.61
N ALA A 281 -0.86 14.36 -10.87
CA ALA A 281 -1.25 13.95 -12.22
C ALA A 281 -2.21 14.95 -12.87
N ASN A 282 -3.17 15.47 -12.12
CA ASN A 282 -4.10 16.51 -12.60
C ASN A 282 -3.39 17.83 -12.88
N ALA A 283 -2.46 18.25 -12.01
CA ALA A 283 -1.65 19.45 -12.23
C ALA A 283 -0.78 19.31 -13.49
N PHE A 284 -0.13 18.15 -13.68
CA PHE A 284 0.60 17.85 -14.90
C PHE A 284 -0.30 17.89 -16.14
N ASN A 285 -1.46 17.25 -16.13
CA ASN A 285 -2.38 17.24 -17.25
C ASN A 285 -2.85 18.66 -17.61
N SER A 286 -3.12 19.51 -16.61
CA SER A 286 -3.45 20.93 -16.83
C SER A 286 -2.30 21.69 -17.49
N PHE A 287 -1.07 21.48 -17.04
CA PHE A 287 0.13 22.05 -17.65
C PHE A 287 0.31 21.56 -19.09
N TYR A 288 0.20 20.26 -19.32
CA TYR A 288 0.35 19.65 -20.65
C TYR A 288 -0.66 20.17 -21.67
N HIS A 289 -1.92 20.34 -21.29
CA HIS A 289 -2.96 20.85 -22.18
C HIS A 289 -2.83 22.34 -22.46
N GLY A 290 -2.30 23.11 -21.51
CA GLY A 290 -2.14 24.55 -21.61
C GLY A 290 -0.83 25.01 -22.23
N THR A 291 0.15 24.11 -22.46
CA THR A 291 1.53 24.48 -22.83
C THR A 291 1.99 23.71 -24.07
N LYS A 292 2.54 24.45 -25.04
CA LYS A 292 3.11 23.87 -26.26
C LYS A 292 4.55 23.41 -26.05
N ILE A 293 4.75 22.42 -25.19
CA ILE A 293 6.08 21.96 -24.72
C ILE A 293 7.03 21.64 -25.88
N MET A 294 6.59 20.87 -26.86
CA MET A 294 7.44 20.40 -27.96
C MET A 294 7.68 21.47 -29.03
N SER A 295 6.83 22.46 -29.13
CA SER A 295 6.92 23.58 -30.10
C SER A 295 7.21 24.92 -29.44
N GLU A 296 7.74 24.91 -28.19
CA GLU A 296 8.28 26.12 -27.56
C GLU A 296 9.52 26.57 -28.34
N GLU A 297 9.53 27.86 -28.75
CA GLU A 297 10.58 28.44 -29.58
C GLU A 297 11.80 28.86 -28.75
N ASN A 298 11.58 29.23 -27.48
CA ASN A 298 12.67 29.57 -26.57
C ASN A 298 13.29 28.31 -26.02
N GLU A 299 14.48 27.99 -26.47
CA GLU A 299 15.19 26.76 -26.08
C GLU A 299 15.41 26.64 -24.55
N THR A 300 15.70 27.74 -23.85
CA THR A 300 15.88 27.74 -22.39
C THR A 300 14.58 27.40 -21.68
N VAL A 301 13.46 27.96 -22.14
CA VAL A 301 12.13 27.67 -21.60
C VAL A 301 11.73 26.24 -21.91
N GLN A 302 11.98 25.75 -23.12
CA GLN A 302 11.70 24.37 -23.50
C GLN A 302 12.47 23.39 -22.62
N LYS A 303 13.77 23.60 -22.40
CA LYS A 303 14.61 22.77 -21.51
C LYS A 303 14.11 22.82 -20.08
N SER A 304 13.66 23.97 -19.59
CA SER A 304 13.02 24.08 -18.26
C SER A 304 11.77 23.20 -18.16
N TYR A 305 10.90 23.20 -19.20
CA TYR A 305 9.73 22.32 -19.22
C TYR A 305 10.13 20.84 -19.21
N ILE A 306 11.13 20.45 -19.97
CA ILE A 306 11.61 19.04 -20.00
C ILE A 306 12.14 18.63 -18.63
N ARG A 307 12.94 19.47 -17.95
CA ARG A 307 13.40 19.21 -16.58
C ARG A 307 12.24 19.09 -15.57
N LEU A 308 11.20 19.93 -15.73
CA LEU A 308 9.99 19.85 -14.91
C LEU A 308 9.25 18.52 -15.13
N LEU A 309 9.17 18.04 -16.38
CA LEU A 309 8.59 16.74 -16.70
C LEU A 309 9.39 15.56 -16.12
N GLU A 310 10.73 15.61 -16.19
CA GLU A 310 11.60 14.59 -15.60
C GLU A 310 11.40 14.50 -14.08
N LEU A 311 11.36 15.65 -13.40
CA LEU A 311 11.10 15.71 -11.96
C LEU A 311 9.70 15.17 -11.65
N THR A 312 8.68 15.54 -12.42
CA THR A 312 7.31 15.05 -12.25
C THR A 312 7.24 13.53 -12.41
N LYS A 313 7.90 12.99 -13.46
CA LYS A 313 8.00 11.55 -13.68
C LYS A 313 8.67 10.85 -12.50
N SER A 314 9.82 11.36 -12.07
CA SER A 314 10.59 10.77 -10.96
C SER A 314 9.77 10.71 -9.66
N VAL A 315 9.06 11.79 -9.32
CA VAL A 315 8.20 11.82 -8.13
C VAL A 315 7.04 10.83 -8.24
N LEU A 316 6.36 10.78 -9.39
CA LEU A 316 5.27 9.81 -9.61
C LEU A 316 5.77 8.37 -9.54
N GLU A 317 6.90 8.05 -10.19
CA GLU A 317 7.50 6.71 -10.18
C GLU A 317 7.95 6.30 -8.77
N THR A 318 8.55 7.21 -8.00
CA THR A 318 8.90 6.98 -6.59
C THR A 318 7.66 6.66 -5.76
N CYS A 319 6.60 7.43 -5.91
CA CYS A 319 5.35 7.19 -5.16
C CYS A 319 4.72 5.83 -5.49
N ILE A 320 4.64 5.46 -6.79
CA ILE A 320 4.05 4.17 -7.17
C ILE A 320 4.93 2.98 -6.76
N ASP A 321 6.25 3.15 -6.73
CA ASP A 321 7.18 2.13 -6.22
C ASP A 321 6.95 1.86 -4.73
N VAL A 322 6.80 2.91 -3.91
CA VAL A 322 6.41 2.80 -2.49
C VAL A 322 5.05 2.11 -2.33
N LEU A 323 4.09 2.36 -3.24
CA LEU A 323 2.79 1.65 -3.26
C LEU A 323 2.89 0.22 -3.82
N GLY A 324 4.06 -0.19 -4.32
CA GLY A 324 4.40 -1.55 -4.73
C GLY A 324 3.91 -1.92 -6.13
N PHE A 325 3.88 -0.98 -7.07
CA PHE A 325 3.64 -1.24 -8.49
C PHE A 325 4.50 -0.30 -9.36
N SER A 326 4.58 -0.57 -10.64
CA SER A 326 5.44 0.16 -11.58
C SER A 326 4.70 0.53 -12.86
N ALA A 327 5.25 1.50 -13.61
CA ALA A 327 4.67 1.97 -14.86
C ALA A 327 5.35 1.29 -16.08
N PRO A 328 4.56 0.85 -17.09
CA PRO A 328 5.13 0.36 -18.35
C PRO A 328 5.78 1.51 -19.13
N GLU A 329 6.56 1.15 -20.16
CA GLU A 329 7.17 2.14 -21.05
C GLU A 329 6.17 2.69 -22.07
N ARG A 330 5.20 1.85 -22.48
CA ARG A 330 4.14 2.20 -23.44
C ARG A 330 2.82 1.57 -23.02
N MET A 331 1.73 2.24 -23.37
CA MET A 331 0.40 1.79 -23.00
C MET A 331 -0.66 2.24 -24.03
#